data_567f501def74d5382db83bced0f7c55d
#
_entry.id   567f501def74d5382db83bced0f7c55d
#
_cell.length_a   1.000
_cell.length_b   1.000
_cell.length_c   1.000
_cell.angle_alpha   90.00
_cell.angle_beta   90.00
_cell.angle_gamma   90.00
#
_symmetry.space_group_name_H-M   'P 1'
#
loop_
_entity.id
_entity.type
_entity.pdbx_description
1 polymer ?
#
loop_
_entity_poly.entity_id
_entity_poly.type
_entity_poly.pdbx_seq_one_letter_code
_entity_poly.pdbx_strand_id
1 'polypeptide(L)'
;GEIDIAFTRYVEDDPSFESVQIFSEPLTLIVPKNSMVAEQRHVSIKSFHGQDFILSDASASPQLHKIISEFFQQAKLNVNIVQYSTNILLNVNLVGMGVGWSLVPAYVIPLLGDKIVVKNTLEPLPMIGLYATYRKGQNSEVITLILKILKEQFYMDFFK
;
A
#
# COMPACT_ATOMS: atom_id res chain seq x y z
N GLY A 1 -17.61 -18.49 -14.22
CA GLY A 1 -16.30 -18.89 -14.07
C GLY A 1 -15.32 -18.52 -15.16
N GLU A 2 -15.00 -17.21 -15.30
CA GLU A 2 -13.93 -16.77 -16.21
C GLU A 2 -12.57 -16.67 -15.48
N ILE A 3 -12.57 -16.64 -14.14
CA ILE A 3 -11.39 -16.50 -13.31
C ILE A 3 -11.45 -17.56 -12.19
N ASP A 4 -10.38 -18.33 -12.03
CA ASP A 4 -10.25 -19.37 -10.99
C ASP A 4 -9.67 -18.79 -9.69
N ILE A 5 -8.75 -17.83 -9.80
CA ILE A 5 -8.07 -17.17 -8.68
C ILE A 5 -7.87 -15.68 -9.00
N ALA A 6 -8.13 -14.82 -8.03
CA ALA A 6 -7.87 -13.38 -8.09
C ALA A 6 -6.88 -12.95 -7.01
N PHE A 7 -6.04 -11.97 -7.32
CA PHE A 7 -5.17 -11.34 -6.32
C PHE A 7 -5.76 -10.00 -5.90
N THR A 8 -6.05 -9.87 -4.60
CA THR A 8 -6.73 -8.70 -4.03
C THR A 8 -5.93 -8.10 -2.88
N ARG A 9 -6.17 -6.83 -2.58
CA ARG A 9 -5.62 -6.15 -1.40
C ARG A 9 -6.57 -6.17 -0.19
N TYR A 10 -7.66 -6.90 -0.30
CA TYR A 10 -8.68 -7.05 0.74
C TYR A 10 -9.13 -8.51 0.84
N VAL A 11 -9.72 -8.85 1.96
CA VAL A 11 -10.43 -10.12 2.15
C VAL A 11 -11.83 -9.96 1.58
N GLU A 12 -12.26 -10.91 0.75
CA GLU A 12 -13.62 -10.92 0.20
C GLU A 12 -14.62 -11.30 1.30
N ASP A 13 -15.67 -10.49 1.44
CA ASP A 13 -16.70 -10.68 2.47
C ASP A 13 -17.78 -11.69 2.07
N ASP A 14 -17.90 -12.00 0.76
CA ASP A 14 -18.85 -13.01 0.28
C ASP A 14 -18.42 -14.41 0.75
N PRO A 15 -19.27 -15.13 1.54
CA PRO A 15 -18.95 -16.43 2.09
C PRO A 15 -18.73 -17.53 1.07
N SER A 16 -19.07 -17.30 -0.21
CA SER A 16 -18.80 -18.22 -1.33
C SER A 16 -17.34 -18.19 -1.79
N PHE A 17 -16.54 -17.25 -1.28
CA PHE A 17 -15.11 -17.15 -1.58
C PHE A 17 -14.25 -17.45 -0.36
N GLU A 18 -13.02 -17.83 -0.62
CA GLU A 18 -11.96 -17.97 0.36
C GLU A 18 -10.80 -17.07 -0.03
N SER A 19 -10.31 -16.28 0.93
CA SER A 19 -9.19 -15.37 0.76
C SER A 19 -8.03 -15.82 1.65
N VAL A 20 -6.91 -16.20 1.03
CA VAL A 20 -5.69 -16.62 1.71
C VAL A 20 -4.65 -15.54 1.59
N GLN A 21 -4.12 -15.06 2.73
CA GLN A 21 -3.04 -14.09 2.72
C GLN A 21 -1.75 -14.72 2.20
N ILE A 22 -1.17 -14.12 1.16
CA ILE A 22 0.07 -14.54 0.52
C ILE A 22 1.26 -13.86 1.22
N PHE A 23 1.19 -12.53 1.35
CA PHE A 23 2.18 -11.75 2.09
C PHE A 23 1.59 -10.44 2.60
N SER A 24 2.37 -9.71 3.38
CA SER A 24 2.03 -8.38 3.85
C SER A 24 3.26 -7.49 3.74
N GLU A 25 3.08 -6.27 3.31
CA GLU A 25 4.15 -5.28 3.16
C GLU A 25 3.82 -3.99 3.90
N PRO A 26 4.82 -3.25 4.40
CA PRO A 26 4.58 -1.94 4.99
C PRO A 26 4.18 -0.93 3.93
N LEU A 27 3.39 0.06 4.31
CA LEU A 27 3.31 1.28 3.54
C LEU A 27 4.64 2.03 3.66
N THR A 28 4.94 2.80 2.64
CA THR A 28 6.17 3.59 2.53
C THR A 28 5.81 5.05 2.38
N LEU A 29 6.49 5.90 3.14
CA LEU A 29 6.36 7.35 3.04
C LEU A 29 7.20 7.87 1.88
N ILE A 30 6.55 8.52 0.92
CA ILE A 30 7.19 9.19 -0.20
C ILE A 30 6.93 10.69 -0.16
N VAL A 31 7.99 11.47 -0.39
CA VAL A 31 7.96 12.93 -0.37
C VAL A 31 8.63 13.50 -1.61
N PRO A 32 8.28 14.73 -2.04
CA PRO A 32 9.01 15.42 -3.09
C PRO A 32 10.48 15.63 -2.68
N LYS A 33 11.41 15.43 -3.59
CA LYS A 33 12.86 15.58 -3.35
C LYS A 33 13.27 16.98 -2.90
N ASN A 34 12.54 17.98 -3.34
CA ASN A 34 12.77 19.39 -2.99
C ASN A 34 12.06 19.83 -1.70
N SER A 35 11.42 18.92 -0.97
CA SER A 35 10.80 19.23 0.33
C SER A 35 11.84 19.31 1.43
N MET A 36 11.61 20.14 2.46
CA MET A 36 12.50 20.26 3.62
C MET A 36 12.72 18.94 4.37
N VAL A 37 11.73 18.05 4.34
CA VAL A 37 11.83 16.74 5.00
C VAL A 37 12.66 15.73 4.20
N ALA A 38 12.93 16.00 2.92
CA ALA A 38 13.71 15.09 2.07
C ALA A 38 15.17 14.95 2.55
N GLU A 39 15.74 15.98 3.16
CA GLU A 39 17.13 15.99 3.68
C GLU A 39 17.26 15.29 5.04
N GLN A 40 16.17 15.12 5.78
CA GLN A 40 16.21 14.49 7.09
C GLN A 40 16.43 12.98 6.96
N ARG A 41 17.26 12.39 7.82
CA ARG A 41 17.51 10.93 7.81
C ARG A 41 16.31 10.13 8.26
N HIS A 42 15.64 10.58 9.33
CA HIS A 42 14.42 10.01 9.87
C HIS A 42 13.42 11.11 10.12
N VAL A 43 12.14 10.84 9.93
CA VAL A 43 11.08 11.82 10.12
C VAL A 43 10.01 11.26 11.05
N SER A 44 9.48 12.10 11.93
CA SER A 44 8.24 11.73 12.63
C SER A 44 7.06 11.95 11.71
N ILE A 45 6.11 11.03 11.68
CA ILE A 45 4.87 11.21 10.92
C ILE A 45 4.08 12.44 11.41
N LYS A 46 4.26 12.83 12.66
CA LYS A 46 3.63 14.02 13.25
C LYS A 46 4.11 15.34 12.64
N SER A 47 5.32 15.36 12.04
CA SER A 47 5.82 16.55 11.34
C SER A 47 5.05 16.89 10.06
N PHE A 48 4.17 15.98 9.62
CA PHE A 48 3.31 16.17 8.45
C PHE A 48 1.92 16.73 8.81
N HIS A 49 1.70 17.11 10.07
CA HIS A 49 0.45 17.74 10.49
C HIS A 49 0.19 19.03 9.69
N GLY A 50 -0.99 19.13 9.08
CA GLY A 50 -1.38 20.27 8.26
C GLY A 50 -0.71 20.33 6.88
N GLN A 51 0.14 19.36 6.52
CA GLN A 51 0.79 19.34 5.21
C GLN A 51 -0.10 18.69 4.15
N ASP A 52 0.17 19.02 2.89
CA ASP A 52 -0.57 18.57 1.72
C ASP A 52 -0.32 17.09 1.44
N PHE A 53 -1.39 16.32 1.42
CA PHE A 53 -1.38 14.86 1.25
C PHE A 53 -2.19 14.42 0.03
N ILE A 54 -1.67 13.43 -0.69
CA ILE A 54 -2.34 12.77 -1.81
C ILE A 54 -2.84 11.42 -1.31
N LEU A 55 -4.16 11.26 -1.25
CA LEU A 55 -4.82 10.05 -0.76
C LEU A 55 -5.32 9.19 -1.92
N SER A 56 -5.16 7.87 -1.82
CA SER A 56 -5.80 6.95 -2.76
C SER A 56 -7.32 7.04 -2.64
N ASP A 57 -8.01 7.12 -3.79
CA ASP A 57 -9.46 7.22 -3.84
C ASP A 57 -10.13 5.93 -3.33
N ALA A 58 -11.17 6.09 -2.50
CA ALA A 58 -11.88 4.96 -1.89
C ALA A 58 -12.59 4.08 -2.92
N SER A 59 -13.03 4.63 -4.05
CA SER A 59 -13.70 3.87 -5.11
C SER A 59 -12.74 2.98 -5.90
N ALA A 60 -11.48 3.41 -6.03
CA ALA A 60 -10.44 2.69 -6.79
C ALA A 60 -9.59 1.77 -5.90
N SER A 61 -9.35 2.16 -4.66
CA SER A 61 -8.48 1.43 -3.72
C SER A 61 -9.05 1.49 -2.29
N PRO A 62 -10.21 0.87 -2.03
CA PRO A 62 -10.95 1.02 -0.77
C PRO A 62 -10.11 0.61 0.45
N GLN A 63 -9.36 -0.48 0.35
CA GLN A 63 -8.56 -0.97 1.46
C GLN A 63 -7.38 -0.05 1.79
N LEU A 64 -6.67 0.44 0.78
CA LEU A 64 -5.56 1.38 0.98
C LEU A 64 -6.05 2.70 1.57
N HIS A 65 -7.17 3.23 1.05
CA HIS A 65 -7.83 4.41 1.61
C HIS A 65 -8.18 4.22 3.09
N LYS A 66 -8.81 3.08 3.43
CA LYS A 66 -9.22 2.74 4.79
C LYS A 66 -8.01 2.67 5.74
N ILE A 67 -6.98 1.91 5.37
CA ILE A 67 -5.77 1.72 6.19
C ILE A 67 -5.09 3.07 6.48
N ILE A 68 -4.95 3.93 5.48
CA ILE A 68 -4.32 5.26 5.65
C ILE A 68 -5.19 6.16 6.53
N SER A 69 -6.50 6.19 6.31
CA SER A 69 -7.42 7.01 7.10
C SER A 69 -7.46 6.59 8.57
N GLU A 70 -7.51 5.29 8.85
CA GLU A 70 -7.45 4.74 10.20
C GLU A 70 -6.11 5.04 10.88
N PHE A 71 -4.99 4.95 10.14
CA PHE A 71 -3.68 5.32 10.64
C PHE A 71 -3.61 6.79 11.05
N PHE A 72 -4.12 7.71 10.23
CA PHE A 72 -4.16 9.13 10.57
C PHE A 72 -5.03 9.40 11.79
N GLN A 73 -6.17 8.73 11.91
CA GLN A 73 -7.03 8.86 13.07
C GLN A 73 -6.33 8.39 14.35
N GLN A 74 -5.68 7.22 14.32
CA GLN A 74 -4.95 6.65 15.46
C GLN A 74 -3.75 7.53 15.87
N ALA A 75 -3.02 8.04 14.89
CA ALA A 75 -1.90 8.95 15.11
C ALA A 75 -2.33 10.38 15.52
N LYS A 76 -3.62 10.67 15.50
CA LYS A 76 -4.19 12.04 15.67
C LYS A 76 -3.54 13.04 14.72
N LEU A 77 -3.31 12.61 13.48
CA LEU A 77 -2.66 13.38 12.44
C LEU A 77 -3.72 13.97 11.50
N ASN A 78 -3.82 15.29 11.48
CA ASN A 78 -4.62 15.99 10.49
C ASN A 78 -3.72 16.40 9.34
N VAL A 79 -4.08 15.97 8.13
CA VAL A 79 -3.40 16.34 6.89
C VAL A 79 -4.37 17.10 6.00
N ASN A 80 -3.84 17.92 5.09
CA ASN A 80 -4.65 18.60 4.10
C ASN A 80 -4.75 17.69 2.85
N ILE A 81 -5.90 17.05 2.62
CA ILE A 81 -6.10 16.22 1.43
C ILE A 81 -6.29 17.14 0.23
N VAL A 82 -5.25 17.30 -0.59
CA VAL A 82 -5.27 18.19 -1.77
C VAL A 82 -5.69 17.46 -3.04
N GLN A 83 -5.54 16.12 -3.07
CA GLN A 83 -5.90 15.33 -4.23
C GLN A 83 -6.27 13.89 -3.83
N TYR A 84 -7.30 13.35 -4.49
CA TYR A 84 -7.61 11.93 -4.51
C TYR A 84 -7.07 11.30 -5.79
N SER A 85 -6.41 10.16 -5.66
CA SER A 85 -5.76 9.46 -6.78
C SER A 85 -6.44 8.12 -7.05
N THR A 86 -6.82 7.88 -8.31
CA THR A 86 -7.52 6.67 -8.74
C THR A 86 -6.59 5.49 -9.02
N ASN A 87 -5.28 5.72 -9.07
CA ASN A 87 -4.27 4.65 -9.15
C ASN A 87 -2.95 5.07 -8.53
N ILE A 88 -2.13 4.09 -8.18
CA ILE A 88 -0.89 4.29 -7.43
C ILE A 88 0.18 5.05 -8.24
N LEU A 89 0.25 4.87 -9.55
CA LEU A 89 1.23 5.57 -10.39
C LEU A 89 0.89 7.05 -10.54
N LEU A 90 -0.40 7.40 -10.55
CA LEU A 90 -0.83 8.80 -10.49
C LEU A 90 -0.40 9.43 -9.17
N ASN A 91 -0.55 8.69 -8.05
CA ASN A 91 -0.09 9.12 -6.73
C ASN A 91 1.41 9.47 -6.75
N VAL A 92 2.23 8.54 -7.25
CA VAL A 92 3.68 8.73 -7.41
C VAL A 92 4.02 9.96 -8.25
N ASN A 93 3.36 10.11 -9.40
CA ASN A 93 3.60 11.25 -10.29
C ASN A 93 3.28 12.59 -9.63
N LEU A 94 2.16 12.67 -8.91
CA LEU A 94 1.75 13.89 -8.20
C LEU A 94 2.75 14.26 -7.09
N VAL A 95 3.28 13.27 -6.35
CA VAL A 95 4.37 13.49 -5.39
C VAL A 95 5.62 14.02 -6.10
N GLY A 96 6.02 13.41 -7.21
CA GLY A 96 7.16 13.88 -8.01
C GLY A 96 7.01 15.29 -8.59
N MET A 97 5.76 15.75 -8.78
CA MET A 97 5.43 17.11 -9.17
C MET A 97 5.42 18.11 -8.02
N GLY A 98 5.54 17.64 -6.77
CA GLY A 98 5.55 18.49 -5.59
C GLY A 98 4.15 18.90 -5.09
N VAL A 99 3.09 18.20 -5.51
CA VAL A 99 1.71 18.47 -5.09
C VAL A 99 1.49 18.19 -3.60
N GLY A 100 2.20 17.18 -3.07
CA GLY A 100 2.11 16.78 -1.67
C GLY A 100 2.94 15.52 -1.42
N TRP A 101 2.82 14.96 -0.23
CA TRP A 101 3.40 13.67 0.15
C TRP A 101 2.33 12.57 0.12
N SER A 102 2.77 11.30 0.18
CA SER A 102 1.85 10.18 0.19
C SER A 102 2.40 8.96 0.94
N LEU A 103 1.49 8.05 1.29
CA LEU A 103 1.79 6.69 1.74
C LEU A 103 1.40 5.70 0.63
N VAL A 104 2.35 4.89 0.21
CA VAL A 104 2.19 3.92 -0.87
C VAL A 104 2.70 2.54 -0.44
N PRO A 105 2.19 1.43 -1.00
CA PRO A 105 2.75 0.10 -0.75
C PRO A 105 4.22 0.01 -1.17
N ALA A 106 5.03 -0.75 -0.43
CA ALA A 106 6.48 -0.82 -0.66
C ALA A 106 6.87 -1.35 -2.05
N TYR A 107 6.03 -2.16 -2.70
CA TYR A 107 6.28 -2.64 -4.06
C TYR A 107 6.45 -1.52 -5.11
N VAL A 108 6.02 -0.31 -4.78
CA VAL A 108 6.12 0.86 -5.67
C VAL A 108 7.55 1.45 -5.69
N ILE A 109 8.39 1.14 -4.68
CA ILE A 109 9.73 1.74 -4.53
C ILE A 109 10.59 1.62 -5.81
N PRO A 110 10.66 0.47 -6.50
CA PRO A 110 11.44 0.34 -7.74
C PRO A 110 10.93 1.20 -8.91
N LEU A 111 9.71 1.74 -8.80
CA LEU A 111 9.07 2.56 -9.84
C LEU A 111 9.22 4.06 -9.59
N LEU A 112 9.83 4.44 -8.45
CA LEU A 112 10.00 5.86 -8.10
C LEU A 112 11.08 6.50 -8.98
N GLY A 113 10.76 7.69 -9.49
CA GLY A 113 11.72 8.53 -10.23
C GLY A 113 12.62 9.34 -9.29
N ASP A 114 13.60 10.00 -9.86
CA ASP A 114 14.64 10.81 -9.17
C ASP A 114 14.11 12.05 -8.43
N LYS A 115 12.84 12.42 -8.66
CA LYS A 115 12.15 13.55 -8.01
C LYS A 115 11.48 13.19 -6.68
N ILE A 116 11.56 11.93 -6.26
CA ILE A 116 10.91 11.42 -5.07
C ILE A 116 11.94 10.83 -4.12
N VAL A 117 11.72 11.03 -2.84
CA VAL A 117 12.54 10.43 -1.77
C VAL A 117 11.65 9.56 -0.88
N VAL A 118 12.11 8.33 -0.64
CA VAL A 118 11.55 7.44 0.38
C VAL A 118 12.07 7.86 1.74
N LYS A 119 11.18 8.00 2.72
CA LYS A 119 11.55 8.41 4.09
C LYS A 119 11.30 7.28 5.09
N ASN A 120 12.30 7.07 5.94
CA ASN A 120 12.13 6.25 7.13
C ASN A 120 11.44 7.06 8.21
N THR A 121 10.36 6.51 8.76
CA THR A 121 9.62 7.13 9.86
C THR A 121 10.09 6.61 11.22
N LEU A 122 9.98 7.46 12.25
CA LEU A 122 10.24 7.06 13.64
C LEU A 122 9.12 6.14 14.16
N GLU A 123 7.91 6.38 13.71
CA GLU A 123 6.73 5.56 14.02
C GLU A 123 6.56 4.44 12.98
N PRO A 124 6.06 3.26 13.37
CA PRO A 124 5.76 2.21 12.42
C PRO A 124 4.62 2.63 11.50
N LEU A 125 4.80 2.40 10.20
CA LEU A 125 3.75 2.60 9.21
C LEU A 125 2.84 1.37 9.12
N PRO A 126 1.58 1.54 8.71
CA PRO A 126 0.66 0.43 8.60
C PRO A 126 1.06 -0.57 7.51
N MET A 127 0.59 -1.79 7.66
CA MET A 127 0.81 -2.89 6.72
C MET A 127 -0.37 -3.04 5.79
N ILE A 128 -0.10 -3.48 4.55
CA ILE A 128 -1.14 -3.88 3.61
C ILE A 128 -0.89 -5.30 3.11
N GLY A 129 -1.94 -6.14 3.14
CA GLY A 129 -1.88 -7.53 2.69
C GLY A 129 -2.06 -7.69 1.18
N LEU A 130 -1.55 -8.80 0.64
CA LEU A 130 -1.95 -9.36 -0.64
C LEU A 130 -2.61 -10.70 -0.37
N TYR A 131 -3.78 -10.91 -0.95
CA TYR A 131 -4.58 -12.12 -0.79
C TYR A 131 -4.81 -12.80 -2.13
N ALA A 132 -4.78 -14.12 -2.12
CA ALA A 132 -5.31 -14.94 -3.20
C ALA A 132 -6.74 -15.32 -2.85
N THR A 133 -7.69 -14.92 -3.67
CA THR A 133 -9.12 -15.15 -3.47
C THR A 133 -9.65 -16.08 -4.55
N TYR A 134 -10.35 -17.13 -4.16
CA TYR A 134 -10.92 -18.14 -5.05
C TYR A 134 -12.25 -18.66 -4.51
N ARG A 135 -13.04 -19.33 -5.36
CA ARG A 135 -14.36 -19.84 -4.95
C ARG A 135 -14.20 -20.99 -3.97
N LYS A 136 -14.92 -20.93 -2.86
CA LYS A 136 -14.94 -21.97 -1.83
C LYS A 136 -15.48 -23.29 -2.41
N GLY A 137 -14.80 -24.39 -2.07
CA GLY A 137 -15.15 -25.72 -2.58
C GLY A 137 -14.61 -26.04 -3.99
N GLN A 138 -13.92 -25.11 -4.62
CA GLN A 138 -13.17 -25.36 -5.84
C GLN A 138 -11.83 -26.05 -5.44
N ASN A 139 -11.89 -27.36 -5.18
CA ASN A 139 -10.73 -28.19 -4.86
C ASN A 139 -9.89 -28.43 -6.12
N SER A 140 -9.20 -27.40 -6.58
CA SER A 140 -8.26 -27.50 -7.69
C SER A 140 -6.84 -27.75 -7.15
N GLU A 141 -6.23 -28.85 -7.55
CA GLU A 141 -4.81 -29.12 -7.27
C GLU A 141 -3.92 -27.97 -7.77
N VAL A 142 -4.34 -27.31 -8.85
CA VAL A 142 -3.67 -26.15 -9.43
C VAL A 142 -3.69 -24.97 -8.47
N ILE A 143 -4.83 -24.65 -7.85
CA ILE A 143 -4.93 -23.57 -6.86
C ILE A 143 -4.02 -23.88 -5.66
N THR A 144 -4.07 -25.10 -5.15
CA THR A 144 -3.23 -25.54 -4.03
C THR A 144 -1.72 -25.41 -4.37
N LEU A 145 -1.33 -25.81 -5.58
CA LEU A 145 0.04 -25.69 -6.04
C LEU A 145 0.48 -24.21 -6.17
N ILE A 146 -0.38 -23.37 -6.78
CA ILE A 146 -0.11 -21.93 -6.92
C ILE A 146 0.08 -21.28 -5.54
N LEU A 147 -0.82 -21.54 -4.59
CA LEU A 147 -0.72 -21.00 -3.24
C LEU A 147 0.56 -21.42 -2.52
N LYS A 148 0.98 -22.69 -2.70
CA LYS A 148 2.24 -23.21 -2.15
C LYS A 148 3.43 -22.47 -2.72
N ILE A 149 3.53 -22.39 -4.05
CA ILE A 149 4.64 -21.71 -4.74
C ILE A 149 4.73 -20.25 -4.32
N LEU A 150 3.60 -19.53 -4.28
CA LEU A 150 3.56 -18.13 -3.90
C LEU A 150 4.03 -17.92 -2.46
N LYS A 151 3.57 -18.73 -1.51
CA LYS A 151 4.00 -18.63 -0.12
C LYS A 151 5.49 -18.90 0.04
N GLU A 152 6.03 -19.92 -0.64
CA GLU A 152 7.46 -20.24 -0.61
C GLU A 152 8.30 -19.09 -1.22
N GLN A 153 7.88 -18.55 -2.36
CA GLN A 153 8.58 -17.47 -3.05
C GLN A 153 8.64 -16.18 -2.18
N PHE A 154 7.48 -15.73 -1.67
CA PHE A 154 7.44 -14.53 -0.83
C PHE A 154 8.10 -14.70 0.53
N TYR A 155 8.13 -15.92 1.08
CA TYR A 155 8.87 -16.20 2.31
C TYR A 155 10.38 -16.07 2.12
N MET A 156 10.90 -16.47 0.97
CA MET A 156 12.34 -16.40 0.63
C MET A 156 12.80 -14.95 0.35
N ASP A 157 11.94 -14.08 -0.17
CA ASP A 157 12.31 -12.71 -0.52
C ASP A 157 12.31 -11.74 0.70
N PHE A 158 11.60 -12.09 1.77
CA PHE A 158 11.56 -11.28 3.00
C PHE A 158 12.68 -11.60 4.01
N PHE A 159 13.40 -12.69 3.83
CA PHE A 159 14.50 -13.11 4.70
C PHE A 159 15.89 -12.97 4.06
N LYS A 160 15.99 -12.28 2.92
CA LYS A 160 17.24 -11.79 2.33
C LYS A 160 17.38 -10.29 2.52
#